data_ba10eabaa01f164c0c67e3dfe845da2e
#
_entry.id   ba10eabaa01f164c0c67e3dfe845da2e
#
_cell.length_a   1.000
_cell.length_b   1.000
_cell.length_c   1.000
_cell.angle_alpha   90.00
_cell.angle_beta   90.00
_cell.angle_gamma   90.00
#
_symmetry.space_group_name_H-M   'P 1'
#
loop_
_entity.id
_entity.type
_entity.pdbx_description
1 polymer ?
#
loop_
_entity_poly.entity_id
_entity_poly.type
_entity_poly.pdbx_seq_one_letter_code
_entity_poly.pdbx_strand_id
1 'polypeptide(L)' 'MSRKYRVEQKFTTGWGVVDERAIKLTKDEAKKVVEEVMAEGVNPDELRAIPD' A
#
# COMPACT_ATOMS: atom_id res chain seq x y z
N MET A 1 -17.28 12.61 -3.73
CA MET A 1 -15.83 12.74 -3.93
C MET A 1 -15.14 11.43 -3.59
N SER A 2 -14.25 10.99 -4.44
CA SER A 2 -13.52 9.76 -4.18
C SER A 2 -12.33 10.04 -3.27
N ARG A 3 -12.20 9.20 -2.24
CA ARG A 3 -11.04 9.25 -1.35
C ARG A 3 -9.87 8.56 -2.03
N LYS A 4 -8.70 9.14 -1.87
CA LYS A 4 -7.47 8.53 -2.36
C LYS A 4 -6.77 7.80 -1.22
N TYR A 5 -5.97 6.82 -1.59
CA TYR A 5 -5.25 5.99 -0.63
C TYR A 5 -3.79 5.85 -1.05
N ARG A 6 -2.99 5.45 -0.10
CA ARG A 6 -1.62 5.04 -0.39
C ARG A 6 -1.37 3.70 0.31
N VAL A 7 -0.48 2.90 -0.26
CA VAL A 7 -0.12 1.61 0.32
C VAL A 7 1.25 1.75 0.96
N GLU A 8 1.34 1.40 2.24
CA GLU A 8 2.59 1.46 2.99
C GLU A 8 3.00 0.07 3.43
N GLN A 9 4.32 -0.11 3.55
CA GLN A 9 4.92 -1.34 4.03
C GLN A 9 5.77 -1.01 5.25
N LYS A 10 5.85 -1.95 6.18
CA LYS A 10 6.71 -1.79 7.35
C LYS A 10 8.14 -2.17 6.97
N PHE A 11 9.03 -1.20 7.07
CA PHE A 11 10.48 -1.41 6.89
C PHE A 11 11.16 -1.37 8.24
N THR A 12 12.45 -1.69 8.29
CA THR A 12 13.23 -1.61 9.53
C THR A 12 13.22 -0.21 10.13
N THR A 13 13.12 0.80 9.30
CA THR A 13 13.11 2.21 9.73
C THR A 13 11.70 2.73 10.02
N GLY A 14 10.67 1.90 9.85
CA GLY A 14 9.29 2.30 10.09
C GLY A 14 8.42 2.11 8.86
N TRP A 15 7.23 2.71 8.87
CA TRP A 15 6.30 2.61 7.76
C TRP A 15 6.67 3.58 6.65
N GLY A 16 6.63 3.11 5.41
CA GLY A 16 6.88 3.93 4.24
C GLY A 16 6.10 3.39 3.06
N VAL A 17 5.89 4.22 2.02
CA VAL A 17 5.18 3.76 0.83
C VAL A 17 5.98 2.68 0.13
N VAL A 18 5.27 1.67 -0.40
CA VAL A 18 5.94 0.55 -1.07
C VAL A 18 6.61 0.97 -2.36
N ASP A 19 6.08 2.00 -3.02
CA ASP A 19 6.57 2.52 -4.29
C ASP A 19 6.06 3.94 -4.42
N GLU A 20 6.79 4.79 -5.11
CA GLU A 20 6.34 6.15 -5.39
C GLU A 20 5.03 6.18 -6.18
N ARG A 21 4.67 5.08 -6.84
CA ARG A 21 3.40 4.94 -7.55
C ARG A 21 2.26 4.48 -6.65
N ALA A 22 2.56 4.10 -5.42
CA ALA A 22 1.56 3.56 -4.50
C ALA A 22 0.92 4.68 -3.67
N ILE A 23 0.68 5.82 -4.29
CA ILE A 23 0.02 6.96 -3.68
C ILE A 23 -1.11 7.45 -4.58
N LYS A 24 -2.04 8.19 -4.01
CA LYS A 24 -3.19 8.76 -4.73
C LYS A 24 -3.96 7.70 -5.51
N LEU A 25 -4.14 6.55 -4.87
CA LEU A 25 -4.83 5.42 -5.49
C LEU A 25 -6.30 5.41 -5.09
N THR A 26 -7.14 4.90 -5.99
CA THR A 26 -8.51 4.59 -5.60
C THR A 26 -8.48 3.37 -4.69
N LYS A 27 -9.61 3.11 -4.02
CA LYS A 27 -9.72 1.95 -3.13
C LYS A 27 -9.37 0.65 -3.87
N ASP A 28 -9.89 0.49 -5.08
CA ASP A 28 -9.63 -0.72 -5.87
C ASP A 28 -8.18 -0.82 -6.29
N GLU A 29 -7.57 0.29 -6.66
CA GLU A 29 -6.16 0.31 -7.03
C GLU A 29 -5.27 -0.02 -5.82
N ALA A 30 -5.60 0.53 -4.66
CA ALA A 30 -4.85 0.23 -3.44
C ALA A 30 -4.91 -1.26 -3.11
N LYS A 31 -6.09 -1.86 -3.24
CA LYS A 31 -6.26 -3.29 -3.01
C LYS A 31 -5.40 -4.11 -3.96
N LYS A 32 -5.36 -3.71 -5.23
CA LYS A 32 -4.53 -4.39 -6.22
C LYS A 32 -3.06 -4.34 -5.87
N VAL A 33 -2.58 -3.16 -5.45
CA VAL A 33 -1.18 -3.00 -5.06
C VAL A 33 -0.85 -3.90 -3.87
N VAL A 34 -1.73 -3.95 -2.88
CA VAL A 34 -1.54 -4.83 -1.73
C VAL A 34 -1.44 -6.29 -2.17
N GLU A 35 -2.31 -6.72 -3.07
CA GLU A 35 -2.30 -8.09 -3.56
C GLU A 35 -1.00 -8.41 -4.31
N GLU A 36 -0.52 -7.48 -5.13
CA GLU A 36 0.72 -7.67 -5.88
C GLU A 36 1.92 -7.79 -4.95
N VAL A 37 1.99 -6.94 -3.93
CA VAL A 37 3.09 -6.98 -2.98
C VAL A 37 3.05 -8.26 -2.16
N MET A 38 1.87 -8.72 -1.77
CA MET A 38 1.75 -9.99 -1.07
C MET A 38 2.20 -11.16 -1.94
N ALA A 39 1.92 -11.09 -3.23
CA ALA A 39 2.34 -12.13 -4.18
C ALA A 39 3.87 -12.19 -4.30
N GLU A 40 4.56 -11.11 -3.97
CA GLU A 40 6.01 -11.07 -3.95
C GLU A 40 6.59 -11.64 -2.65
N GLY A 41 5.74 -11.99 -1.71
CA GLY A 41 6.17 -12.62 -0.47
C GLY A 41 6.11 -11.71 0.76
N VAL A 42 5.58 -10.52 0.64
CA VAL A 42 5.46 -9.61 1.77
C VAL A 42 4.25 -10.00 2.61
N ASN A 43 4.46 -10.06 3.92
CA ASN A 43 3.43 -10.45 4.86
C ASN A 43 2.34 -9.37 4.93
N PRO A 44 1.05 -9.76 4.87
CA PRO A 44 -0.03 -8.77 4.98
C PRO A 44 -0.01 -7.95 6.26
N ASP A 45 0.55 -8.49 7.34
CA ASP A 45 0.69 -7.74 8.60
C ASP A 45 1.66 -6.56 8.46
N GLU A 46 2.49 -6.58 7.43
CA GLU A 46 3.47 -5.52 7.18
C GLU A 46 3.01 -4.57 6.06
N LEU A 47 1.74 -4.66 5.68
CA LEU A 47 1.16 -3.79 4.64
C LEU A 47 -0.07 -3.09 5.18
N ARG A 48 -0.30 -1.87 4.70
CA ARG A 48 -1.53 -1.17 5.02
C ARG A 48 -1.89 -0.18 3.91
N ALA A 49 -3.18 0.01 3.71
CA ALA A 49 -3.70 1.04 2.82
C ALA A 49 -4.35 2.10 3.69
N ILE A 50 -3.86 3.31 3.63
CA ILE A 50 -4.37 4.41 4.46
C ILE A 50 -4.77 5.57 3.57
N PRO A 51 -5.65 6.45 4.05
CA PRO A 51 -6.03 7.64 3.29
C PRO A 51 -4.80 8.50 3.01
N ASP A 52 -4.70 8.91 1.77
CA ASP A 52 -3.58 9.75 1.33
C ASP A 52 -3.91 11.23 1.54
#